data_e4637c8068697d3851b8337f3f4b09c4
#
_entry.id   e4637c8068697d3851b8337f3f4b09c4
#
_cell.length_a   1.000
_cell.length_b   1.000
_cell.length_c   1.000
_cell.angle_alpha   90.00
_cell.angle_beta   90.00
_cell.angle_gamma   90.00
#
_symmetry.space_group_name_H-M   'P 1'
#
loop_
_entity.id
_entity.type
_entity.pdbx_description
1 polymer ?
#
loop_
_entity_poly.entity_id
_entity_poly.type
_entity_poly.pdbx_seq_one_letter_code
_entity_poly.pdbx_strand_id
1 'polypeptide(L)'
;IELDQIKMGMKKREIETVYGKAQRVSLNEYGLVWHTHHENYQNFMMVSYDSQNKVNAMFTNQPSNSMFLGMTMDSNREQVLAALGEPIKRLKKGNIVYILPDSGEYDLFLVNNNYVTFFYDIHEGSTITAIQIVEESVEKNHKKTFGEPSEELKKGFEYQLFDLTNAARAIRGLPILAYDESVSDTARKHSEDMAIHNYFSHDNLQGLTPFDRMEQDGLSFTYAGENLAYGQSSSIFAHEGLMNSLGHRK
;
A
#
# COMPACT_ATOMS: atom_id res chain seq x y z
N ILE A 1 -9.66 -16.81 8.04
CA ILE A 1 -8.52 -15.89 8.24
C ILE A 1 -9.03 -14.62 8.90
N GLU A 2 -8.29 -14.12 9.84
CA GLU A 2 -8.62 -12.95 10.66
C GLU A 2 -7.36 -12.08 10.78
N LEU A 3 -7.55 -10.78 10.68
CA LEU A 3 -6.52 -9.78 10.89
C LEU A 3 -7.11 -8.70 11.79
N ASP A 4 -6.51 -8.50 12.97
CA ASP A 4 -7.11 -7.75 14.06
C ASP A 4 -8.51 -8.32 14.42
N GLN A 5 -9.56 -7.55 14.41
CA GLN A 5 -10.94 -7.99 14.68
C GLN A 5 -11.73 -8.29 13.40
N ILE A 6 -11.08 -8.22 12.22
CA ILE A 6 -11.71 -8.42 10.92
C ILE A 6 -11.47 -9.83 10.41
N LYS A 7 -12.55 -10.52 10.05
CA LYS A 7 -12.50 -11.83 9.38
C LYS A 7 -12.86 -11.69 7.91
N MET A 8 -12.16 -12.45 7.05
CA MET A 8 -12.58 -12.62 5.67
C MET A 8 -14.03 -13.08 5.59
N GLY A 9 -14.82 -12.49 4.70
CA GLY A 9 -16.25 -12.75 4.57
C GLY A 9 -17.18 -12.04 5.57
N MET A 10 -16.64 -11.28 6.53
CA MET A 10 -17.41 -10.47 7.48
C MET A 10 -18.19 -9.38 6.74
N LYS A 11 -19.37 -9.02 7.23
CA LYS A 11 -20.22 -8.00 6.57
C LYS A 11 -19.70 -6.60 6.84
N LYS A 12 -19.79 -5.73 5.83
CA LYS A 12 -19.40 -4.31 5.94
C LYS A 12 -20.00 -3.61 7.17
N ARG A 13 -21.29 -3.86 7.45
CA ARG A 13 -21.96 -3.28 8.63
C ARG A 13 -21.33 -3.66 9.98
N GLU A 14 -20.73 -4.86 10.05
CA GLU A 14 -20.06 -5.34 11.26
C GLU A 14 -18.72 -4.62 11.43
N ILE A 15 -17.99 -4.38 10.31
CA ILE A 15 -16.78 -3.57 10.30
C ILE A 15 -17.10 -2.12 10.73
N GLU A 16 -18.13 -1.52 10.15
CA GLU A 16 -18.56 -0.15 10.50
C GLU A 16 -19.03 -0.02 11.95
N THR A 17 -19.46 -1.11 12.57
CA THR A 17 -19.82 -1.12 14.01
C THR A 17 -18.57 -1.03 14.88
N VAL A 18 -17.46 -1.64 14.48
CA VAL A 18 -16.19 -1.67 15.24
C VAL A 18 -15.32 -0.45 14.95
N TYR A 19 -15.15 -0.11 13.66
CA TYR A 19 -14.20 0.91 13.19
C TYR A 19 -14.87 2.24 12.80
N GLY A 20 -16.21 2.32 12.85
CA GLY A 20 -16.95 3.45 12.31
C GLY A 20 -17.02 3.44 10.78
N LYS A 21 -17.58 4.49 10.20
CA LYS A 21 -17.58 4.68 8.74
C LYS A 21 -16.16 4.92 8.24
N ALA A 22 -15.87 4.46 7.03
CA ALA A 22 -14.59 4.72 6.38
C ALA A 22 -14.34 6.23 6.26
N GLN A 23 -13.11 6.65 6.58
CA GLN A 23 -12.67 8.04 6.43
C GLN A 23 -12.48 8.40 4.95
N ARG A 24 -12.13 7.41 4.14
CA ARG A 24 -11.92 7.54 2.69
C ARG A 24 -12.32 6.26 1.98
N VAL A 25 -12.75 6.40 0.73
CA VAL A 25 -12.92 5.30 -0.22
C VAL A 25 -12.13 5.61 -1.48
N SER A 26 -11.45 4.61 -2.05
CA SER A 26 -10.58 4.81 -3.21
C SER A 26 -10.48 3.53 -4.05
N LEU A 27 -10.48 3.68 -5.38
CA LEU A 27 -10.31 2.57 -6.30
C LEU A 27 -8.91 1.97 -6.16
N ASN A 28 -8.79 0.64 -6.24
CA ASN A 28 -7.52 -0.07 -6.16
C ASN A 28 -7.18 -0.82 -7.47
N GLU A 29 -6.00 -1.43 -7.51
CA GLU A 29 -5.46 -2.16 -8.65
C GLU A 29 -6.34 -3.33 -9.13
N TYR A 30 -7.13 -3.90 -8.24
CA TYR A 30 -8.07 -5.00 -8.58
C TYR A 30 -9.37 -4.52 -9.22
N GLY A 31 -9.58 -3.21 -9.39
CA GLY A 31 -10.86 -2.62 -9.77
C GLY A 31 -11.90 -2.68 -8.64
N LEU A 32 -11.46 -2.92 -7.42
CA LEU A 32 -12.25 -2.89 -6.19
C LEU A 32 -12.01 -1.58 -5.44
N VAL A 33 -12.71 -1.39 -4.34
CA VAL A 33 -12.64 -0.16 -3.55
C VAL A 33 -12.09 -0.46 -2.17
N TRP A 34 -10.99 0.21 -1.81
CA TRP A 34 -10.52 0.27 -0.43
C TRP A 34 -11.39 1.22 0.38
N HIS A 35 -11.85 0.77 1.52
CA HIS A 35 -12.47 1.54 2.58
C HIS A 35 -11.45 1.71 3.69
N THR A 36 -10.92 2.92 3.86
CA THR A 36 -9.88 3.23 4.82
C THR A 36 -10.48 3.66 6.15
N HIS A 37 -10.15 2.95 7.21
CA HIS A 37 -10.60 3.21 8.57
C HIS A 37 -9.40 3.57 9.45
N HIS A 38 -9.52 4.61 10.26
CA HIS A 38 -8.52 4.99 11.26
C HIS A 38 -9.08 6.05 12.21
N GLU A 39 -8.43 6.22 13.34
CA GLU A 39 -8.63 7.34 14.25
C GLU A 39 -7.32 8.15 14.31
N ASN A 40 -7.29 9.29 13.61
CA ASN A 40 -6.04 10.06 13.40
C ASN A 40 -4.85 9.19 12.94
N TYR A 41 -5.10 8.28 12.00
CA TYR A 41 -4.15 7.28 11.49
C TYR A 41 -3.65 6.26 12.51
N GLN A 42 -4.23 6.21 13.71
CA GLN A 42 -4.11 5.06 14.62
C GLN A 42 -5.15 4.01 14.25
N ASN A 43 -4.87 2.74 14.54
CA ASN A 43 -5.72 1.60 14.17
C ASN A 43 -6.07 1.58 12.67
N PHE A 44 -5.08 1.91 11.85
CA PHE A 44 -5.23 2.03 10.40
C PHE A 44 -5.53 0.67 9.77
N MET A 45 -6.63 0.62 9.03
CA MET A 45 -7.08 -0.56 8.32
C MET A 45 -7.71 -0.17 6.98
N MET A 46 -7.34 -0.85 5.92
CA MET A 46 -8.00 -0.76 4.62
C MET A 46 -8.75 -2.05 4.36
N VAL A 47 -10.03 -1.96 4.04
CA VAL A 47 -10.91 -3.12 3.82
C VAL A 47 -11.62 -2.98 2.49
N SER A 48 -11.65 -4.05 1.71
CA SER A 48 -12.43 -4.14 0.48
C SER A 48 -13.55 -5.17 0.64
N TYR A 49 -14.61 -5.00 -0.14
CA TYR A 49 -15.81 -5.82 -0.05
C TYR A 49 -16.22 -6.33 -1.44
N ASP A 50 -16.78 -7.52 -1.47
CA ASP A 50 -17.43 -8.09 -2.65
C ASP A 50 -18.80 -7.43 -2.94
N SER A 51 -19.46 -7.86 -4.01
CA SER A 51 -20.81 -7.40 -4.40
C SER A 51 -21.90 -7.70 -3.36
N GLN A 52 -21.63 -8.58 -2.38
CA GLN A 52 -22.53 -8.90 -1.27
C GLN A 52 -22.15 -8.14 0.02
N ASN A 53 -21.25 -7.15 -0.07
CA ASN A 53 -20.71 -6.41 1.07
C ASN A 53 -20.01 -7.30 2.10
N LYS A 54 -19.30 -8.35 1.65
CA LYS A 54 -18.45 -9.19 2.47
C LYS A 54 -16.97 -8.85 2.23
N VAL A 55 -16.16 -8.85 3.29
CA VAL A 55 -14.72 -8.62 3.21
C VAL A 55 -14.07 -9.62 2.28
N ASN A 56 -13.39 -9.14 1.25
CA ASN A 56 -12.63 -9.93 0.28
C ASN A 56 -11.15 -9.51 0.16
N ALA A 57 -10.78 -8.38 0.77
CA ALA A 57 -9.39 -8.00 0.97
C ALA A 57 -9.24 -7.08 2.18
N MET A 58 -8.08 -7.11 2.82
CA MET A 58 -7.74 -6.21 3.93
C MET A 58 -6.23 -5.97 4.01
N PHE A 59 -5.86 -4.83 4.56
CA PHE A 59 -4.48 -4.41 4.78
C PHE A 59 -4.37 -3.61 6.07
N THR A 60 -3.29 -3.84 6.81
CA THR A 60 -2.87 -2.98 7.93
C THR A 60 -1.35 -2.90 8.02
N ASN A 61 -0.86 -1.76 8.48
CA ASN A 61 0.53 -1.54 8.89
C ASN A 61 0.63 -1.18 10.38
N GLN A 62 -0.43 -1.41 11.16
CA GLN A 62 -0.47 -1.07 12.59
C GLN A 62 -0.06 -2.25 13.45
N PRO A 63 0.74 -2.02 14.52
CA PRO A 63 0.95 -3.03 15.55
C PRO A 63 -0.37 -3.25 16.28
N SER A 64 -1.01 -4.38 16.03
CA SER A 64 -2.19 -4.79 16.77
C SER A 64 -1.81 -5.89 17.77
N ASN A 65 -2.57 -6.00 18.86
CA ASN A 65 -2.43 -7.12 19.79
C ASN A 65 -2.98 -8.42 19.19
N SER A 66 -3.61 -8.36 18.03
CA SER A 66 -4.13 -9.53 17.34
C SER A 66 -3.04 -10.18 16.50
N MET A 67 -2.97 -11.46 16.69
CA MET A 67 -1.99 -12.32 16.04
C MET A 67 -2.59 -12.85 14.74
N PHE A 68 -1.89 -12.69 13.63
CA PHE A 68 -2.19 -13.43 12.43
C PHE A 68 -1.42 -14.75 12.44
N LEU A 69 -2.12 -15.88 12.59
CA LEU A 69 -1.51 -17.22 12.66
C LEU A 69 -0.39 -17.34 13.71
N GLY A 70 -0.55 -16.67 14.85
CA GLY A 70 0.44 -16.68 15.92
C GLY A 70 1.57 -15.66 15.79
N MET A 71 1.55 -14.82 14.75
CA MET A 71 2.55 -13.79 14.48
C MET A 71 2.00 -12.40 14.80
N THR A 72 2.86 -11.54 15.32
CA THR A 72 2.62 -10.12 15.57
C THR A 72 3.51 -9.27 14.66
N MET A 73 3.36 -7.96 14.69
CA MET A 73 4.29 -7.06 13.98
C MET A 73 5.74 -7.12 14.51
N ASP A 74 5.95 -7.63 15.73
CA ASP A 74 7.30 -7.87 16.27
C ASP A 74 7.92 -9.18 15.74
N SER A 75 7.15 -10.02 15.05
CA SER A 75 7.66 -11.24 14.44
C SER A 75 8.52 -10.89 13.22
N ASN A 76 9.58 -11.68 13.02
CA ASN A 76 10.47 -11.51 11.89
C ASN A 76 10.19 -12.53 10.76
N ARG A 77 10.84 -12.33 9.62
CA ARG A 77 10.71 -13.19 8.44
C ARG A 77 10.99 -14.67 8.75
N GLU A 78 12.00 -14.99 9.58
CA GLU A 78 12.36 -16.37 9.91
C GLU A 78 11.20 -17.07 10.66
N GLN A 79 10.53 -16.36 11.54
CA GLN A 79 9.36 -16.88 12.26
C GLN A 79 8.18 -17.10 11.31
N VAL A 80 7.97 -16.22 10.33
CA VAL A 80 6.93 -16.40 9.29
C VAL A 80 7.24 -17.63 8.45
N LEU A 81 8.49 -17.80 7.99
CA LEU A 81 8.92 -18.96 7.22
C LEU A 81 8.82 -20.26 8.02
N ALA A 82 9.15 -20.23 9.30
CA ALA A 82 9.00 -21.39 10.20
C ALA A 82 7.52 -21.82 10.38
N ALA A 83 6.60 -20.84 10.40
CA ALA A 83 5.17 -21.10 10.57
C ALA A 83 4.47 -21.52 9.28
N LEU A 84 4.83 -20.92 8.13
CA LEU A 84 4.10 -21.06 6.86
C LEU A 84 4.87 -21.82 5.77
N GLY A 85 6.16 -22.10 5.99
CA GLY A 85 7.02 -22.77 5.02
C GLY A 85 7.53 -21.83 3.92
N GLU A 86 7.79 -22.37 2.73
CA GLU A 86 8.34 -21.60 1.60
C GLU A 86 7.29 -20.67 0.99
N PRO A 87 7.64 -19.40 0.73
CA PRO A 87 6.74 -18.46 0.08
C PRO A 87 6.53 -18.80 -1.39
N ILE A 88 5.47 -18.27 -1.96
CA ILE A 88 5.17 -18.37 -3.38
C ILE A 88 6.19 -17.56 -4.16
N LYS A 89 6.95 -18.22 -5.05
CA LYS A 89 7.95 -17.59 -5.94
C LYS A 89 7.40 -17.32 -7.35
N ARG A 90 6.25 -17.88 -7.66
CA ARG A 90 5.61 -17.77 -8.98
C ARG A 90 4.10 -17.66 -8.83
N LEU A 91 3.54 -16.58 -9.33
CA LEU A 91 2.09 -16.36 -9.34
C LEU A 91 1.56 -16.51 -10.76
N LYS A 92 0.66 -17.47 -10.98
CA LYS A 92 0.03 -17.69 -12.28
C LYS A 92 -1.28 -16.90 -12.34
N LYS A 93 -1.39 -16.01 -13.34
CA LYS A 93 -2.61 -15.27 -13.69
C LYS A 93 -2.99 -15.55 -15.15
N GLY A 94 -4.05 -16.30 -15.35
CA GLY A 94 -4.41 -16.76 -16.69
C GLY A 94 -3.30 -17.61 -17.32
N ASN A 95 -2.79 -17.16 -18.46
CA ASN A 95 -1.68 -17.82 -19.17
C ASN A 95 -0.29 -17.25 -18.86
N ILE A 96 -0.21 -16.25 -17.97
CA ILE A 96 1.04 -15.59 -17.60
C ILE A 96 1.50 -16.08 -16.24
N VAL A 97 2.80 -16.35 -16.11
CA VAL A 97 3.45 -16.68 -14.85
C VAL A 97 4.35 -15.50 -14.48
N TYR A 98 4.02 -14.86 -13.36
CA TYR A 98 4.83 -13.79 -12.77
C TYR A 98 5.84 -14.41 -11.81
N ILE A 99 7.11 -14.05 -11.97
CA ILE A 99 8.16 -14.42 -11.03
C ILE A 99 8.21 -13.32 -9.98
N LEU A 100 8.02 -13.70 -8.72
CA LEU A 100 8.10 -12.76 -7.61
C LEU A 100 9.56 -12.56 -7.21
N PRO A 101 9.99 -11.32 -6.93
CA PRO A 101 11.38 -11.06 -6.51
C PRO A 101 11.63 -11.67 -5.12
N ASP A 102 12.84 -12.18 -4.92
CA ASP A 102 13.34 -12.61 -3.61
C ASP A 102 14.20 -11.49 -3.01
N SER A 103 13.59 -10.35 -2.76
CA SER A 103 14.27 -9.17 -2.21
C SER A 103 14.40 -9.19 -0.68
N GLY A 104 13.63 -10.05 -0.03
CA GLY A 104 13.48 -10.03 1.44
C GLY A 104 12.55 -8.94 1.97
N GLU A 105 12.02 -8.07 1.10
CA GLU A 105 11.12 -6.97 1.48
C GLU A 105 9.69 -7.47 1.74
N TYR A 106 9.29 -8.55 1.10
CA TYR A 106 8.01 -9.21 1.33
C TYR A 106 8.02 -10.68 0.94
N ASP A 107 7.11 -11.44 1.51
CA ASP A 107 6.80 -12.81 1.13
C ASP A 107 5.29 -12.99 0.90
N LEU A 108 4.93 -13.79 -0.10
CA LEU A 108 3.55 -14.13 -0.43
C LEU A 108 3.26 -15.59 -0.11
N PHE A 109 2.16 -15.85 0.57
CA PHE A 109 1.69 -17.20 0.90
C PHE A 109 0.23 -17.40 0.45
N LEU A 110 -0.15 -18.63 0.15
CA LEU A 110 -1.55 -19.03 -0.03
C LEU A 110 -2.02 -19.80 1.20
N VAL A 111 -2.91 -19.18 1.97
CA VAL A 111 -3.43 -19.75 3.22
C VAL A 111 -4.96 -19.75 3.20
N ASN A 112 -5.60 -20.90 3.29
CA ASN A 112 -7.06 -21.03 3.32
C ASN A 112 -7.78 -20.21 2.22
N ASN A 113 -7.35 -20.36 0.97
CA ASN A 113 -7.87 -19.66 -0.22
C ASN A 113 -7.71 -18.12 -0.14
N ASN A 114 -6.69 -17.65 0.56
CA ASN A 114 -6.33 -16.24 0.59
C ASN A 114 -4.84 -16.07 0.33
N TYR A 115 -4.50 -15.13 -0.50
CA TYR A 115 -3.13 -14.66 -0.65
C TYR A 115 -2.81 -13.73 0.51
N VAL A 116 -1.75 -14.05 1.24
CA VAL A 116 -1.27 -13.29 2.39
C VAL A 116 0.12 -12.77 2.06
N THR A 117 0.27 -11.46 2.02
CA THR A 117 1.56 -10.80 1.86
C THR A 117 2.01 -10.25 3.20
N PHE A 118 3.19 -10.66 3.65
CA PHE A 118 3.89 -10.05 4.78
C PHE A 118 4.95 -9.12 4.21
N PHE A 119 4.94 -7.86 4.63
CA PHE A 119 5.99 -6.90 4.33
C PHE A 119 6.95 -6.80 5.51
N TYR A 120 8.24 -6.59 5.24
CA TYR A 120 9.29 -6.60 6.26
C TYR A 120 10.15 -5.34 6.17
N ASP A 121 10.69 -4.92 7.31
CA ASP A 121 11.75 -3.94 7.38
C ASP A 121 13.11 -4.64 7.27
N ILE A 122 13.74 -4.59 6.10
CA ILE A 122 15.02 -5.25 5.85
C ILE A 122 16.18 -4.64 6.64
N HIS A 123 15.99 -3.46 7.22
CA HIS A 123 17.00 -2.74 8.01
C HIS A 123 16.86 -2.97 9.52
N GLU A 124 15.72 -3.48 9.97
CA GLU A 124 15.41 -3.70 11.39
C GLU A 124 15.04 -5.17 11.66
N GLY A 125 15.97 -6.08 11.37
CA GLY A 125 15.83 -7.51 11.65
C GLY A 125 14.76 -8.23 10.84
N SER A 126 14.34 -7.68 9.70
CA SER A 126 13.25 -8.20 8.87
C SER A 126 11.95 -8.42 9.66
N THR A 127 11.62 -7.50 10.57
CA THR A 127 10.36 -7.52 11.30
C THR A 127 9.20 -7.15 10.39
N ILE A 128 8.00 -7.67 10.69
CA ILE A 128 6.78 -7.39 9.91
C ILE A 128 6.42 -5.91 10.06
N THR A 129 6.23 -5.22 8.93
CA THR A 129 5.78 -3.82 8.87
C THR A 129 4.33 -3.69 8.46
N ALA A 130 3.84 -4.63 7.64
CA ALA A 130 2.46 -4.63 7.16
C ALA A 130 2.02 -6.03 6.76
N ILE A 131 0.71 -6.25 6.75
CA ILE A 131 0.09 -7.48 6.27
C ILE A 131 -1.05 -7.11 5.32
N GLN A 132 -1.04 -7.72 4.13
CA GLN A 132 -2.14 -7.65 3.17
C GLN A 132 -2.73 -9.04 2.99
N ILE A 133 -4.05 -9.15 3.01
CA ILE A 133 -4.79 -10.39 2.74
C ILE A 133 -5.76 -10.13 1.61
N VAL A 134 -5.73 -10.96 0.57
CA VAL A 134 -6.58 -10.86 -0.61
C VAL A 134 -7.19 -12.23 -0.88
N GLU A 135 -8.50 -12.30 -1.03
CA GLU A 135 -9.17 -13.55 -1.40
C GLU A 135 -8.62 -14.09 -2.74
N GLU A 136 -8.37 -15.39 -2.82
CA GLU A 136 -7.79 -16.03 -4.00
C GLU A 136 -8.58 -15.73 -5.28
N SER A 137 -9.90 -15.63 -5.18
CA SER A 137 -10.78 -15.31 -6.31
C SER A 137 -10.51 -13.90 -6.85
N VAL A 138 -10.24 -12.91 -5.99
CA VAL A 138 -9.90 -11.54 -6.37
C VAL A 138 -8.59 -11.52 -7.15
N GLU A 139 -7.54 -12.15 -6.61
CA GLU A 139 -6.22 -12.21 -7.24
C GLU A 139 -6.27 -12.96 -8.58
N LYS A 140 -6.98 -14.09 -8.65
CA LYS A 140 -7.13 -14.88 -9.90
C LYS A 140 -7.93 -14.16 -10.98
N ASN A 141 -8.90 -13.34 -10.62
CA ASN A 141 -9.68 -12.56 -11.57
C ASN A 141 -8.90 -11.34 -12.10
N HIS A 142 -7.92 -10.87 -11.36
CA HIS A 142 -7.01 -9.79 -11.79
C HIS A 142 -5.92 -10.37 -12.71
N LYS A 143 -6.20 -10.37 -14.02
CA LYS A 143 -5.37 -11.05 -15.03
C LYS A 143 -4.06 -10.32 -15.37
N LYS A 144 -3.91 -9.06 -14.98
CA LYS A 144 -2.76 -8.21 -15.25
C LYS A 144 -1.95 -7.96 -13.96
N THR A 145 -0.75 -7.41 -14.09
CA THR A 145 0.04 -6.94 -12.94
C THR A 145 -0.48 -5.60 -12.44
N PHE A 146 -0.81 -4.71 -13.36
CA PHE A 146 -1.28 -3.35 -13.06
C PHE A 146 -2.80 -3.27 -13.24
N GLY A 147 -3.44 -2.38 -12.46
CA GLY A 147 -4.85 -2.05 -12.64
C GLY A 147 -5.14 -1.43 -14.01
N GLU A 148 -6.40 -1.41 -14.40
CA GLU A 148 -6.82 -0.73 -15.63
C GLU A 148 -6.67 0.80 -15.46
N PRO A 149 -5.90 1.47 -16.34
CA PRO A 149 -5.66 2.89 -16.21
C PRO A 149 -6.96 3.70 -16.26
N SER A 150 -7.13 4.60 -15.29
CA SER A 150 -8.23 5.56 -15.25
C SER A 150 -7.87 6.73 -14.33
N GLU A 151 -8.54 7.86 -14.49
CA GLU A 151 -8.37 9.01 -13.58
C GLU A 151 -8.77 8.64 -12.14
N GLU A 152 -9.80 7.81 -11.98
CA GLU A 152 -10.24 7.36 -10.68
C GLU A 152 -9.19 6.46 -10.00
N LEU A 153 -8.54 5.55 -10.74
CA LEU A 153 -7.46 4.71 -10.19
C LEU A 153 -6.23 5.55 -9.84
N LYS A 154 -5.85 6.50 -10.70
CA LYS A 154 -4.75 7.43 -10.43
C LYS A 154 -4.99 8.19 -9.11
N LYS A 155 -6.15 8.81 -8.98
CA LYS A 155 -6.54 9.53 -7.75
C LYS A 155 -6.65 8.58 -6.55
N GLY A 156 -7.12 7.37 -6.76
CA GLY A 156 -7.15 6.32 -5.74
C GLY A 156 -5.76 6.01 -5.17
N PHE A 157 -4.77 5.82 -6.03
CA PHE A 157 -3.39 5.57 -5.62
C PHE A 157 -2.76 6.77 -4.90
N GLU A 158 -3.03 8.01 -5.34
CA GLU A 158 -2.56 9.21 -4.65
C GLU A 158 -3.10 9.27 -3.21
N TYR A 159 -4.39 9.04 -3.02
CA TYR A 159 -5.01 9.03 -1.69
C TYR A 159 -4.49 7.88 -0.82
N GLN A 160 -4.35 6.69 -1.38
CA GLN A 160 -3.81 5.54 -0.65
C GLN A 160 -2.38 5.80 -0.18
N LEU A 161 -1.52 6.31 -1.06
CA LEU A 161 -0.13 6.61 -0.71
C LEU A 161 -0.05 7.69 0.40
N PHE A 162 -0.89 8.72 0.32
CA PHE A 162 -1.00 9.74 1.37
C PHE A 162 -1.43 9.14 2.71
N ASP A 163 -2.48 8.30 2.72
CA ASP A 163 -3.00 7.67 3.93
C ASP A 163 -1.99 6.68 4.54
N LEU A 164 -1.32 5.87 3.72
CA LEU A 164 -0.24 4.95 4.12
C LEU A 164 0.94 5.69 4.74
N THR A 165 1.36 6.81 4.13
CA THR A 165 2.42 7.67 4.66
C THR A 165 2.05 8.21 6.04
N ASN A 166 0.83 8.71 6.20
CA ASN A 166 0.37 9.22 7.50
C ASN A 166 0.22 8.11 8.55
N ALA A 167 -0.23 6.92 8.16
CA ALA A 167 -0.28 5.76 9.06
C ALA A 167 1.13 5.38 9.55
N ALA A 168 2.13 5.36 8.65
CA ALA A 168 3.52 5.10 9.01
C ALA A 168 4.12 6.20 9.92
N ARG A 169 3.74 7.46 9.70
CA ARG A 169 4.15 8.60 10.56
C ARG A 169 3.52 8.50 11.95
N ALA A 170 2.23 8.18 12.03
CA ALA A 170 1.50 8.04 13.29
C ALA A 170 2.10 6.95 14.19
N ILE A 171 2.48 5.78 13.64
CA ILE A 171 3.15 4.71 14.38
C ILE A 171 4.46 5.20 15.01
N ARG A 172 5.17 6.10 14.32
CA ARG A 172 6.46 6.65 14.76
C ARG A 172 6.34 7.90 15.63
N GLY A 173 5.11 8.28 15.99
CA GLY A 173 4.85 9.50 16.79
C GLY A 173 5.18 10.80 16.05
N LEU A 174 5.26 10.76 14.72
CA LEU A 174 5.50 11.93 13.89
C LEU A 174 4.20 12.67 13.60
N PRO A 175 4.21 13.99 13.44
CA PRO A 175 3.03 14.74 13.03
C PRO A 175 2.49 14.23 11.69
N ILE A 176 1.18 14.04 11.59
CA ILE A 176 0.52 13.70 10.34
C ILE A 176 0.53 14.88 9.37
N LEU A 177 0.60 14.59 8.09
CA LEU A 177 0.58 15.58 7.02
C LEU A 177 -0.87 15.95 6.66
N ALA A 178 -1.10 17.21 6.29
CA ALA A 178 -2.33 17.63 5.66
C ALA A 178 -2.27 17.38 4.14
N TYR A 179 -3.38 16.93 3.56
CA TYR A 179 -3.47 16.80 2.11
C TYR A 179 -3.62 18.18 1.47
N ASP A 180 -2.80 18.46 0.45
CA ASP A 180 -2.84 19.70 -0.32
C ASP A 180 -2.99 19.37 -1.81
N GLU A 181 -4.09 19.82 -2.40
CA GLU A 181 -4.40 19.56 -3.81
C GLU A 181 -3.41 20.24 -4.75
N SER A 182 -2.92 21.44 -4.40
CA SER A 182 -1.97 22.17 -5.25
C SER A 182 -0.62 21.46 -5.31
N VAL A 183 -0.14 20.94 -4.19
CA VAL A 183 1.07 20.11 -4.13
C VAL A 183 0.87 18.81 -4.92
N SER A 184 -0.30 18.19 -4.77
CA SER A 184 -0.65 16.96 -5.50
C SER A 184 -0.70 17.19 -7.02
N ASP A 185 -1.21 18.35 -7.47
CA ASP A 185 -1.23 18.72 -8.89
C ASP A 185 0.18 18.88 -9.44
N THR A 186 1.09 19.54 -8.71
CA THR A 186 2.48 19.67 -9.12
C THR A 186 3.18 18.32 -9.24
N ALA A 187 2.98 17.44 -8.26
CA ALA A 187 3.52 16.09 -8.29
C ALA A 187 2.95 15.25 -9.46
N ARG A 188 1.64 15.34 -9.70
CA ARG A 188 0.95 14.63 -10.79
C ARG A 188 1.47 15.07 -12.16
N LYS A 189 1.62 16.38 -12.39
CA LYS A 189 2.21 16.92 -13.62
C LYS A 189 3.59 16.32 -13.90
N HIS A 190 4.44 16.18 -12.89
CA HIS A 190 5.76 15.58 -13.06
C HIS A 190 5.69 14.08 -13.34
N SER A 191 4.79 13.34 -12.66
CA SER A 191 4.57 11.92 -12.94
C SER A 191 4.07 11.68 -14.36
N GLU A 192 3.18 12.53 -14.85
CA GLU A 192 2.69 12.49 -16.24
C GLU A 192 3.79 12.84 -17.24
N ASP A 193 4.62 13.83 -16.95
CA ASP A 193 5.77 14.22 -17.79
C ASP A 193 6.76 13.06 -17.91
N MET A 194 7.12 12.41 -16.80
CA MET A 194 7.97 11.23 -16.80
C MET A 194 7.37 10.08 -17.64
N ALA A 195 6.08 9.84 -17.51
CA ALA A 195 5.38 8.77 -18.23
C ALA A 195 5.32 9.06 -19.74
N ILE A 196 4.98 10.28 -20.15
CA ILE A 196 4.86 10.68 -21.56
C ILE A 196 6.22 10.65 -22.26
N HIS A 197 7.27 11.12 -21.57
CA HIS A 197 8.60 11.26 -22.15
C HIS A 197 9.54 10.09 -21.83
N ASN A 198 9.04 9.07 -21.13
CA ASN A 198 9.74 7.82 -20.83
C ASN A 198 11.09 8.04 -20.12
N TYR A 199 11.08 8.82 -19.04
CA TYR A 199 12.23 9.00 -18.15
C TYR A 199 11.80 8.84 -16.67
N PHE A 200 12.79 8.68 -15.77
CA PHE A 200 12.57 8.61 -14.33
C PHE A 200 13.69 9.37 -13.62
N SER A 201 13.37 10.57 -13.12
CA SER A 201 14.33 11.47 -12.48
C SER A 201 13.59 12.52 -11.65
N HIS A 202 14.23 13.03 -10.60
CA HIS A 202 13.77 14.20 -9.87
C HIS A 202 13.78 15.46 -10.75
N ASP A 203 14.80 15.64 -11.58
CA ASP A 203 14.86 16.75 -12.52
C ASP A 203 14.11 16.40 -13.80
N ASN A 204 13.31 17.32 -14.30
CA ASN A 204 12.61 17.13 -15.56
C ASN A 204 13.54 17.37 -16.77
N LEU A 205 13.05 17.11 -17.98
CA LEU A 205 13.85 17.25 -19.22
C LEU A 205 14.28 18.69 -19.52
N GLN A 206 13.68 19.68 -18.87
CA GLN A 206 14.08 21.10 -18.93
C GLN A 206 15.12 21.46 -17.86
N GLY A 207 15.53 20.51 -17.02
CA GLY A 207 16.47 20.71 -15.92
C GLY A 207 15.86 21.37 -14.68
N LEU A 208 14.51 21.38 -14.57
CA LEU A 208 13.85 21.92 -13.39
C LEU A 208 13.84 20.87 -12.26
N THR A 209 14.33 21.27 -11.10
CA THR A 209 14.24 20.50 -9.87
C THR A 209 12.80 20.44 -9.34
N PRO A 210 12.47 19.56 -8.38
CA PRO A 210 11.17 19.59 -7.71
C PRO A 210 10.81 20.97 -7.13
N PHE A 211 11.81 21.66 -6.58
CA PHE A 211 11.64 22.99 -5.99
C PHE A 211 11.30 24.04 -7.04
N ASP A 212 11.98 24.03 -8.18
CA ASP A 212 11.69 24.92 -9.30
C ASP A 212 10.26 24.72 -9.83
N ARG A 213 9.80 23.46 -9.94
CA ARG A 213 8.43 23.14 -10.36
C ARG A 213 7.39 23.64 -9.34
N MET A 214 7.65 23.49 -8.06
CA MET A 214 6.78 24.01 -6.99
C MET A 214 6.68 25.54 -7.06
N GLU A 215 7.80 26.25 -7.23
CA GLU A 215 7.84 27.70 -7.36
C GLU A 215 7.10 28.17 -8.62
N GLN A 216 7.26 27.47 -9.76
CA GLN A 216 6.53 27.78 -11.00
C GLN A 216 5.01 27.63 -10.86
N ASP A 217 4.57 26.67 -10.04
CA ASP A 217 3.15 26.46 -9.72
C ASP A 217 2.66 27.41 -8.59
N GLY A 218 3.50 28.33 -8.13
CA GLY A 218 3.15 29.34 -7.13
C GLY A 218 3.10 28.81 -5.70
N LEU A 219 3.71 27.65 -5.43
CA LEU A 219 3.79 27.07 -4.08
C LEU A 219 4.91 27.74 -3.29
N SER A 220 4.60 28.12 -2.05
CA SER A 220 5.57 28.64 -1.09
C SER A 220 5.84 27.60 -0.01
N PHE A 221 7.11 27.34 0.30
CA PHE A 221 7.51 26.32 1.26
C PHE A 221 8.76 26.76 2.04
N THR A 222 8.89 26.30 3.27
CA THR A 222 10.13 26.44 4.05
C THR A 222 11.01 25.21 3.87
N TYR A 223 10.38 24.03 3.81
CA TYR A 223 11.01 22.75 3.51
C TYR A 223 10.13 22.01 2.51
N ALA A 224 10.74 21.34 1.57
CA ALA A 224 10.07 20.48 0.62
C ALA A 224 10.93 19.26 0.30
N GLY A 225 10.31 18.22 -0.20
CA GLY A 225 10.98 17.01 -0.65
C GLY A 225 10.10 16.29 -1.66
N GLU A 226 10.72 15.42 -2.43
CA GLU A 226 10.04 14.60 -3.41
C GLU A 226 10.56 13.17 -3.31
N ASN A 227 9.65 12.20 -3.26
CA ASN A 227 9.94 10.78 -3.41
C ASN A 227 9.33 10.30 -4.72
N LEU A 228 10.07 9.46 -5.44
CA LEU A 228 9.63 8.83 -6.68
C LEU A 228 9.61 7.32 -6.51
N ALA A 229 8.59 6.67 -7.07
CA ALA A 229 8.48 5.23 -7.18
C ALA A 229 8.00 4.84 -8.58
N TYR A 230 8.51 3.73 -9.11
CA TYR A 230 8.18 3.25 -10.44
C TYR A 230 8.16 1.72 -10.49
N GLY A 231 7.18 1.16 -11.18
CA GLY A 231 7.10 -0.27 -11.47
C GLY A 231 6.35 -1.10 -10.43
N GLN A 232 5.92 -0.53 -9.30
CA GLN A 232 5.09 -1.21 -8.32
C GLN A 232 3.65 -1.36 -8.83
N SER A 233 3.00 -2.47 -8.47
CA SER A 233 1.63 -2.78 -8.93
C SER A 233 0.55 -2.02 -8.18
N SER A 234 0.85 -1.50 -6.99
CA SER A 234 -0.10 -0.76 -6.15
C SER A 234 0.60 0.28 -5.27
N SER A 235 -0.20 1.18 -4.70
CA SER A 235 0.24 2.17 -3.70
C SER A 235 0.85 1.52 -2.45
N ILE A 236 0.35 0.34 -2.04
CA ILE A 236 0.89 -0.43 -0.91
C ILE A 236 2.32 -0.87 -1.21
N PHE A 237 2.56 -1.52 -2.35
CA PHE A 237 3.91 -1.95 -2.73
C PHE A 237 4.85 -0.76 -2.96
N ALA A 238 4.35 0.36 -3.49
CA ALA A 238 5.15 1.58 -3.64
C ALA A 238 5.56 2.15 -2.27
N HIS A 239 4.62 2.25 -1.33
CA HIS A 239 4.89 2.74 0.02
C HIS A 239 5.90 1.84 0.76
N GLU A 240 5.68 0.53 0.78
CA GLU A 240 6.58 -0.40 1.48
C GLU A 240 7.99 -0.41 0.84
N GLY A 241 8.09 -0.29 -0.49
CA GLY A 241 9.37 -0.13 -1.17
C GLY A 241 10.08 1.17 -0.81
N LEU A 242 9.38 2.31 -0.72
CA LEU A 242 9.95 3.56 -0.23
C LEU A 242 10.43 3.44 1.22
N MET A 243 9.68 2.76 2.09
CA MET A 243 10.06 2.52 3.47
C MET A 243 11.30 1.63 3.61
N ASN A 244 11.54 0.71 2.67
CA ASN A 244 12.74 -0.10 2.62
C ASN A 244 13.94 0.57 1.93
N SER A 245 13.78 1.78 1.43
CA SER A 245 14.86 2.60 0.87
C SER A 245 15.31 3.64 1.90
N LEU A 246 16.55 3.53 2.41
CA LEU A 246 17.07 4.41 3.47
C LEU A 246 17.06 5.89 3.09
N GLY A 247 17.20 6.22 1.81
CA GLY A 247 17.12 7.59 1.31
C GLY A 247 15.71 8.19 1.37
N HIS A 248 14.68 7.35 1.28
CA HIS A 248 13.29 7.79 1.21
C HIS A 248 12.57 7.76 2.57
N ARG A 249 13.03 6.91 3.52
CA ARG A 249 12.36 6.75 4.83
C ARG A 249 12.80 7.76 5.90
N LYS A 250 13.79 8.61 5.64
CA LYS A 250 14.36 9.59 6.57
C LYS A 250 13.57 10.89 6.64
#